data_28c0532e7de1d52f063e15bcd1a27894
#
_entry.id   28c0532e7de1d52f063e15bcd1a27894
#
_cell.length_a   1.000
_cell.length_b   1.000
_cell.length_c   1.000
_cell.angle_alpha   90.00
_cell.angle_beta   90.00
_cell.angle_gamma   90.00
#
_symmetry.space_group_name_H-M   'P 1'
#
loop_
_entity.id
_entity.type
_entity.pdbx_description
1 polymer ?
#
loop_
_entity_poly.entity_id
_entity_poly.type
_entity_poly.pdbx_seq_one_letter_code
_entity_poly.pdbx_strand_id
1 'polypeptide(L)'
;WTWIHKYIFPGGIIPSEHAIRQTIADHTDLEIVDQLHFGDSYATTLRLWRERFLAADNDVAQFGFDAPFRRMWEFYLAYSESGFRSGYLDVAQFVMAKRPLAD
;
A
#
# COMPACT_ATOMS: atom_id res chain seq x y z
N TRP A 1 -3.57 9.69 -13.16
CA TRP A 1 -4.54 8.59 -13.40
C TRP A 1 -3.81 7.36 -13.89
N THR A 2 -3.82 6.29 -13.11
CA THR A 2 -3.18 5.04 -13.47
C THR A 2 -4.24 3.93 -13.59
N TRP A 3 -3.85 2.80 -14.19
CA TRP A 3 -4.75 1.65 -14.28
C TRP A 3 -5.14 1.13 -12.89
N ILE A 4 -4.29 1.30 -11.87
CA ILE A 4 -4.61 0.92 -10.49
C ILE A 4 -5.81 1.73 -9.99
N HIS A 5 -5.84 3.04 -10.23
CA HIS A 5 -6.97 3.89 -9.86
C HIS A 5 -8.24 3.49 -10.62
N LYS A 6 -8.10 2.99 -11.85
CA LYS A 6 -9.25 2.61 -12.66
C LYS A 6 -9.82 1.25 -12.28
N TYR A 7 -8.97 0.26 -12.03
CA TYR A 7 -9.40 -1.14 -11.94
C TYR A 7 -9.26 -1.76 -10.56
N ILE A 8 -8.36 -1.30 -9.73
CA ILE A 8 -8.06 -1.90 -8.43
C ILE A 8 -8.63 -1.07 -7.28
N PHE A 9 -8.30 0.21 -7.24
CA PHE A 9 -8.74 1.13 -6.19
C PHE A 9 -9.34 2.39 -6.81
N PRO A 10 -10.58 2.30 -7.35
CA PRO A 10 -11.21 3.49 -7.95
C PRO A 10 -11.31 4.64 -6.95
N GLY A 11 -10.79 5.81 -7.34
CA GLY A 11 -10.79 6.99 -6.49
C GLY A 11 -9.76 7.00 -5.37
N GLY A 12 -8.90 5.97 -5.30
CA GLY A 12 -7.86 5.92 -4.29
C GLY A 12 -6.77 6.96 -4.51
N ILE A 13 -6.27 7.52 -3.39
CA ILE A 13 -5.16 8.47 -3.39
C ILE A 13 -4.14 7.98 -2.37
N ILE A 14 -2.87 7.91 -2.78
CA ILE A 14 -1.77 7.58 -1.88
C ILE A 14 -1.08 8.89 -1.52
N PRO A 15 -1.19 9.37 -0.27
CA PRO A 15 -0.56 10.61 0.12
C PRO A 15 0.95 10.44 0.29
N SER A 16 1.70 11.52 0.05
CA SER A 16 3.11 11.57 0.38
C SER A 16 3.31 11.74 1.88
N GLU A 17 4.50 11.38 2.37
CA GLU A 17 4.85 11.63 3.78
C GLU A 17 4.73 13.12 4.12
N HIS A 18 5.16 13.99 3.22
CA HIS A 18 5.03 15.44 3.42
C HIS A 18 3.57 15.85 3.60
N ALA A 19 2.67 15.34 2.76
CA ALA A 19 1.23 15.65 2.86
C ALA A 19 0.64 15.17 4.17
N ILE A 20 1.03 13.98 4.64
CA ILE A 20 0.59 13.43 5.93
C ILE A 20 1.04 14.35 7.07
N ARG A 21 2.31 14.73 7.10
CA ARG A 21 2.86 15.59 8.15
C ARG A 21 2.21 16.96 8.15
N GLN A 22 2.00 17.54 6.97
CA GLN A 22 1.38 18.85 6.83
C GLN A 22 -0.06 18.83 7.32
N THR A 23 -0.83 17.80 6.96
CA THR A 23 -2.21 17.65 7.39
C THR A 23 -2.33 17.49 8.90
N ILE A 24 -1.46 16.67 9.49
CA ILE A 24 -1.44 16.45 10.94
C ILE A 24 -1.11 17.76 11.66
N ALA A 25 -0.11 18.50 11.17
CA ALA A 25 0.29 19.77 11.80
C ALA A 25 -0.80 20.84 11.70
N ASP A 26 -1.50 20.91 10.56
CA ASP A 26 -2.45 21.98 10.27
C ASP A 26 -3.84 21.73 10.88
N HIS A 27 -4.23 20.47 11.07
CA HIS A 27 -5.61 20.12 11.39
C HIS A 27 -5.79 19.32 12.68
N THR A 28 -4.71 18.97 13.38
CA THR A 28 -4.80 18.15 14.60
C THR A 28 -3.86 18.67 15.69
N ASP A 29 -4.09 18.18 16.91
CA ASP A 29 -3.18 18.36 18.05
C ASP A 29 -2.14 17.26 18.16
N LEU A 30 -2.02 16.42 17.13
CA LEU A 30 -1.09 15.31 17.13
C LEU A 30 0.28 15.74 16.59
N GLU A 31 1.32 15.09 17.09
CA GLU A 31 2.65 15.21 16.54
C GLU A 31 3.23 13.81 16.31
N ILE A 32 4.01 13.67 15.24
CA ILE A 32 4.70 12.43 14.95
C ILE A 32 5.96 12.36 15.77
N VAL A 33 6.03 11.39 16.69
CA VAL A 33 7.16 11.24 17.62
C VAL A 33 8.10 10.11 17.23
N ASP A 34 7.66 9.20 16.35
CA ASP A 34 8.49 8.11 15.85
C ASP A 34 7.91 7.60 14.55
N GLN A 35 8.75 6.94 13.75
CA GLN A 35 8.31 6.33 12.51
C GLN A 35 9.20 5.13 12.16
N LEU A 36 8.61 4.15 11.48
CA LEU A 36 9.31 2.98 10.97
C LEU A 36 8.92 2.79 9.50
N HIS A 37 9.92 2.71 8.63
CA HIS A 37 9.74 2.43 7.20
C HIS A 37 10.12 0.99 6.91
N PHE A 38 9.26 0.26 6.17
CA PHE A 38 9.49 -1.16 5.88
C PHE A 38 9.04 -1.56 4.48
N GLY A 39 9.24 -0.67 3.51
CA GLY A 39 8.86 -0.94 2.11
C GLY A 39 9.52 -2.20 1.55
N ASP A 40 10.78 -2.46 1.86
CA ASP A 40 11.48 -3.67 1.39
C ASP A 40 10.84 -4.94 1.94
N SER A 41 10.47 -4.95 3.22
CA SER A 41 9.77 -6.09 3.81
C SER A 41 8.40 -6.30 3.17
N TYR A 42 7.72 -5.21 2.83
CA TYR A 42 6.42 -5.30 2.16
C TYR A 42 6.57 -5.83 0.72
N ALA A 43 7.64 -5.46 0.03
CA ALA A 43 7.93 -6.02 -1.28
C ALA A 43 8.06 -7.55 -1.21
N THR A 44 8.73 -8.07 -0.19
CA THR A 44 8.84 -9.50 0.05
C THR A 44 7.48 -10.14 0.32
N THR A 45 6.62 -9.50 1.11
CA THR A 45 5.25 -9.94 1.37
C THR A 45 4.46 -10.04 0.07
N LEU A 46 4.54 -9.04 -0.80
CA LEU A 46 3.85 -9.02 -2.09
C LEU A 46 4.33 -10.15 -2.99
N ARG A 47 5.63 -10.44 -2.99
CA ARG A 47 6.17 -11.58 -3.74
C ARG A 47 5.58 -12.90 -3.25
N LEU A 48 5.51 -13.09 -1.93
CA LEU A 48 4.93 -14.29 -1.35
C LEU A 48 3.44 -14.40 -1.65
N TRP A 49 2.71 -13.30 -1.63
CA TRP A 49 1.29 -13.28 -2.00
C TRP A 49 1.11 -13.68 -3.45
N ARG A 50 1.96 -13.18 -4.35
CA ARG A 50 1.88 -13.54 -5.77
C ARG A 50 2.14 -15.03 -5.98
N GLU A 51 3.17 -15.58 -5.32
CA GLU A 51 3.47 -16.99 -5.41
C GLU A 51 2.29 -17.86 -4.94
N ARG A 52 1.67 -17.50 -3.82
CA ARG A 52 0.50 -18.23 -3.29
C ARG A 52 -0.71 -18.08 -4.20
N PHE A 53 -0.91 -16.90 -4.75
CA PHE A 53 -2.02 -16.66 -5.68
C PHE A 53 -1.87 -17.51 -6.93
N LEU A 54 -0.69 -17.58 -7.51
CA LEU A 54 -0.43 -18.41 -8.68
C LEU A 54 -0.61 -19.90 -8.38
N ALA A 55 -0.17 -20.35 -7.21
CA ALA A 55 -0.34 -21.75 -6.80
C ALA A 55 -1.82 -22.11 -6.62
N ALA A 56 -2.67 -21.15 -6.27
CA ALA A 56 -4.10 -21.35 -6.06
C ALA A 56 -4.94 -21.00 -7.29
N ASP A 57 -4.36 -20.87 -8.48
CA ASP A 57 -5.05 -20.39 -9.68
C ASP A 57 -6.32 -21.20 -10.00
N ASN A 58 -6.25 -22.51 -9.88
CA ASN A 58 -7.42 -23.36 -10.13
C ASN A 58 -8.55 -23.09 -9.13
N ASP A 59 -8.23 -22.89 -7.87
CA ASP A 59 -9.23 -22.59 -6.83
C ASP A 59 -9.86 -21.22 -7.08
N VAL A 60 -9.07 -20.24 -7.46
CA VAL A 60 -9.56 -18.90 -7.77
C VAL A 60 -10.51 -18.95 -8.97
N ALA A 61 -10.16 -19.73 -10.00
CA ALA A 61 -11.01 -19.92 -11.18
C ALA A 61 -12.35 -20.56 -10.79
N GLN A 62 -12.35 -21.53 -9.87
CA GLN A 62 -13.57 -22.19 -9.42
C GLN A 62 -14.52 -21.26 -8.69
N PHE A 63 -14.01 -20.18 -8.07
CA PHE A 63 -14.85 -19.17 -7.44
C PHE A 63 -15.47 -18.18 -8.45
N GLY A 64 -15.23 -18.35 -9.74
CA GLY A 64 -15.82 -17.54 -10.79
C GLY A 64 -14.95 -16.39 -11.27
N PHE A 65 -13.72 -16.29 -10.82
CA PHE A 65 -12.79 -15.26 -11.30
C PHE A 65 -12.15 -15.72 -12.62
N ASP A 66 -12.41 -14.96 -13.70
CA ASP A 66 -11.96 -15.35 -15.03
C ASP A 66 -10.46 -15.10 -15.25
N ALA A 67 -9.95 -15.56 -16.42
CA ALA A 67 -8.54 -15.42 -16.75
C ALA A 67 -8.09 -13.96 -16.86
N PRO A 68 -8.85 -13.02 -17.44
CA PRO A 68 -8.47 -11.60 -17.44
C PRO A 68 -8.32 -11.03 -16.04
N PHE A 69 -9.22 -11.36 -15.11
CA PHE A 69 -9.11 -10.90 -13.72
C PHE A 69 -7.86 -11.46 -13.06
N ARG A 70 -7.58 -12.76 -13.23
CA ARG A 70 -6.44 -13.41 -12.60
C ARG A 70 -5.12 -12.82 -13.11
N ARG A 71 -5.01 -12.54 -14.41
CA ARG A 71 -3.83 -11.89 -14.98
C ARG A 71 -3.66 -10.47 -14.47
N MET A 72 -4.75 -9.72 -14.34
CA MET A 72 -4.70 -8.36 -13.83
C MET A 72 -4.25 -8.32 -12.37
N TRP A 73 -4.74 -9.26 -11.55
CA TRP A 73 -4.36 -9.33 -10.14
C TRP A 73 -2.90 -9.72 -9.97
N GLU A 74 -2.42 -10.70 -10.74
CA GLU A 74 -0.99 -11.06 -10.76
C GLU A 74 -0.13 -9.87 -11.13
N PHE A 75 -0.53 -9.14 -12.17
CA PHE A 75 0.20 -7.95 -12.60
C PHE A 75 0.23 -6.88 -11.51
N TYR A 76 -0.91 -6.67 -10.84
CA TYR A 76 -0.99 -5.73 -9.73
C TYR A 76 0.01 -6.09 -8.62
N LEU A 77 0.06 -7.35 -8.21
CA LEU A 77 0.99 -7.79 -7.17
C LEU A 77 2.45 -7.61 -7.59
N ALA A 78 2.79 -7.95 -8.84
CA ALA A 78 4.14 -7.79 -9.35
C ALA A 78 4.53 -6.31 -9.50
N TYR A 79 3.62 -5.49 -9.99
CA TYR A 79 3.82 -4.05 -10.15
C TYR A 79 4.06 -3.38 -8.79
N SER A 80 3.24 -3.71 -7.80
CA SER A 80 3.37 -3.17 -6.46
C SER A 80 4.67 -3.62 -5.79
N GLU A 81 5.04 -4.89 -5.95
CA GLU A 81 6.32 -5.39 -5.45
C GLU A 81 7.49 -4.57 -6.02
N SER A 82 7.50 -4.33 -7.31
CA SER A 82 8.54 -3.53 -7.97
C SER A 82 8.58 -2.10 -7.45
N GLY A 83 7.42 -1.50 -7.21
CA GLY A 83 7.31 -0.15 -6.66
C GLY A 83 7.94 -0.03 -5.28
N PHE A 84 7.70 -0.99 -4.41
CA PHE A 84 8.28 -0.99 -3.05
C PHE A 84 9.76 -1.38 -3.08
N ARG A 85 10.15 -2.34 -3.92
CA ARG A 85 11.53 -2.79 -3.99
C ARG A 85 12.46 -1.72 -4.57
N SER A 86 11.98 -0.92 -5.51
CA SER A 86 12.75 0.19 -6.10
C SER A 86 12.84 1.42 -5.20
N GLY A 87 12.04 1.49 -4.13
CA GLY A 87 11.95 2.65 -3.27
C GLY A 87 11.01 3.74 -3.77
N TYR A 88 10.35 3.55 -4.90
CA TYR A 88 9.36 4.51 -5.41
C TYR A 88 8.14 4.60 -4.50
N LEU A 89 7.72 3.46 -3.94
CA LEU A 89 6.67 3.39 -2.92
C LEU A 89 7.28 2.95 -1.60
N ASP A 90 6.65 3.33 -0.50
CA ASP A 90 7.09 2.95 0.83
C ASP A 90 5.89 2.67 1.72
N VAL A 91 6.12 1.89 2.76
CA VAL A 91 5.15 1.65 3.84
C VAL A 91 5.80 2.14 5.12
N ALA A 92 5.06 2.91 5.89
CA ALA A 92 5.54 3.44 7.14
C ALA A 92 4.48 3.30 8.24
N GLN A 93 4.95 3.10 9.45
CA GLN A 93 4.14 3.25 10.64
C GLN A 93 4.56 4.53 11.35
N PHE A 94 3.59 5.31 11.79
CA PHE A 94 3.84 6.54 12.53
C PHE A 94 3.31 6.39 13.93
N VAL A 95 4.11 6.76 14.92
CA VAL A 95 3.64 6.91 16.29
C VAL A 95 3.32 8.39 16.49
N MET A 96 2.10 8.66 16.87
CA MET A 96 1.60 10.01 17.08
C MET A 96 1.25 10.20 18.54
N ALA A 97 1.62 11.33 19.11
CA ALA A 97 1.27 11.71 20.46
C ALA A 97 0.48 13.02 20.43
N LYS A 98 -0.52 13.13 21.28
CA LYS A 98 -1.27 14.38 21.43
C LYS A 98 -0.36 15.40 22.13
N ARG A 99 -0.27 16.59 21.54
CA ARG A 99 0.54 17.66 22.15
C ARG A 99 -0.07 18.05 23.49
N PRO A 100 0.78 18.37 24.50
CA PRO A 100 0.26 18.87 25.78
C PRO A 100 -0.54 20.15 25.57
N LEU A 101 -1.56 20.32 26.43
CA LEU A 101 -2.30 21.57 26.44
C LEU A 101 -1.36 22.70 26.89
N ALA A 102 -1.50 23.87 26.24
CA ALA A 102 -0.77 25.06 26.64
C ALA A 102 -1.26 25.53 28.00
N ASP A 103 -0.32 25.87 28.89
CA ASP A 103 -0.64 26.43 30.19
C ASP A 103 -1.08 27.89 30.08
#